data_efd4a168d5ae672709cdf9097e8e743e
#
_entry.id   efd4a168d5ae672709cdf9097e8e743e
#
_cell.length_a   1.000
_cell.length_b   1.000
_cell.length_c   1.000
_cell.angle_alpha   90.00
_cell.angle_beta   90.00
_cell.angle_gamma   90.00
#
_symmetry.space_group_name_H-M   'P 1'
#
loop_
_entity.id
_entity.type
_entity.pdbx_description
1 polymer ?
#
loop_
_entity_poly.entity_id
_entity_poly.type
_entity_poly.pdbx_seq_one_letter_code
_entity_poly.pdbx_strand_id
1 'polypeptide(L)'
;MSTNRAILDGLRNFTLGDFMGDRKSIPLPSSPYDLVIICVNTAHPGNLGAICRTMLNYGYNQLRLVNPECDVNDVEARNRAKHAGEILDTVEIYSSLAESVKDCTLVVGTSGKREVGTKTSFRHYCFPWELSEKFGQRSGKIALLFGGEGTGLSTVDLQSCDFLTTLPTWEGYPIANLSHSVNAFLYQLHADRVQQQQGNDAGLPN
;
A
#
# COMPACT_ATOMS: atom_id res chain seq x y z
N MET A 1 -13.57 -45.49 -0.37
CA MET A 1 -13.15 -45.26 1.06
C MET A 1 -11.69 -44.77 1.16
N SER A 2 -11.21 -43.95 0.22
CA SER A 2 -9.79 -43.55 0.17
C SER A 2 -9.54 -42.03 0.38
N THR A 3 -10.57 -41.20 0.34
CA THR A 3 -10.43 -39.72 0.33
C THR A 3 -10.28 -39.08 1.72
N ASN A 4 -10.72 -39.77 2.78
CA ASN A 4 -10.65 -39.22 4.15
C ASN A 4 -9.27 -39.38 4.83
N ARG A 5 -8.39 -40.23 4.28
CA ARG A 5 -7.08 -40.47 4.92
C ARG A 5 -6.07 -39.38 4.60
N ALA A 6 -6.12 -38.83 3.38
CA ALA A 6 -5.22 -37.76 2.94
C ALA A 6 -5.51 -36.41 3.67
N ILE A 7 -6.78 -36.14 4.00
CA ILE A 7 -7.17 -34.94 4.76
C ILE A 7 -6.71 -35.06 6.22
N LEU A 8 -6.76 -36.24 6.80
CA LEU A 8 -6.32 -36.48 8.19
C LEU A 8 -4.80 -36.52 8.33
N ASP A 9 -4.06 -36.92 7.31
CA ASP A 9 -2.60 -36.87 7.32
C ASP A 9 -2.05 -35.43 7.12
N GLY A 10 -2.78 -34.58 6.40
CA GLY A 10 -2.49 -33.14 6.32
C GLY A 10 -2.70 -32.39 7.63
N LEU A 11 -3.61 -32.85 8.48
CA LEU A 11 -3.88 -32.25 9.81
C LEU A 11 -2.90 -32.69 10.92
N ARG A 12 -2.15 -33.77 10.70
CA ARG A 12 -1.19 -34.29 11.70
C ARG A 12 0.15 -33.55 11.75
N ASN A 13 0.43 -32.68 10.78
CA ASN A 13 1.64 -31.88 10.74
C ASN A 13 1.44 -30.44 11.26
N PHE A 14 0.27 -30.11 11.81
CA PHE A 14 0.11 -28.87 12.57
C PHE A 14 0.79 -29.04 13.93
N THR A 15 1.99 -28.52 14.07
CA THR A 15 2.61 -28.33 15.37
C THR A 15 1.84 -27.26 16.12
N LEU A 16 1.70 -27.42 17.45
CA LEU A 16 1.01 -26.47 18.36
C LEU A 16 1.59 -25.03 18.35
N GLY A 17 2.51 -24.71 17.45
CA GLY A 17 3.17 -23.42 17.27
C GLY A 17 2.77 -22.65 16.00
N ASP A 18 2.02 -23.25 15.07
CA ASP A 18 1.59 -22.56 13.84
C ASP A 18 0.29 -21.78 14.10
N PHE A 19 0.39 -20.67 14.83
CA PHE A 19 -0.73 -19.74 14.98
C PHE A 19 -1.02 -19.07 13.65
N MET A 20 -2.32 -18.97 13.30
CA MET A 20 -2.78 -18.14 12.20
C MET A 20 -2.23 -16.71 12.39
N GLY A 21 -1.34 -16.28 11.52
CA GLY A 21 -0.74 -14.95 11.55
C GLY A 21 0.76 -14.92 11.83
N ASP A 22 1.42 -16.05 12.03
CA ASP A 22 2.87 -16.09 12.13
C ASP A 22 3.52 -15.76 10.79
N ARG A 23 4.53 -14.88 10.85
CA ARG A 23 5.30 -14.50 9.66
C ARG A 23 6.28 -15.62 9.31
N LYS A 24 6.23 -16.09 8.08
CA LYS A 24 7.25 -16.98 7.52
C LYS A 24 8.48 -16.17 7.10
N SER A 25 9.68 -16.70 7.35
CA SER A 25 10.94 -16.10 6.89
C SER A 25 11.18 -16.45 5.42
N ILE A 26 10.43 -15.81 4.53
CA ILE A 26 10.61 -15.90 3.08
C ILE A 26 10.93 -14.50 2.54
N PRO A 27 11.72 -14.38 1.44
CA PRO A 27 11.99 -13.10 0.81
C PRO A 27 10.70 -12.41 0.38
N LEU A 28 10.71 -11.08 0.36
CA LEU A 28 9.61 -10.31 -0.25
C LEU A 28 9.48 -10.69 -1.73
N PRO A 29 8.25 -10.71 -2.27
CA PRO A 29 8.05 -11.03 -3.66
C PRO A 29 8.75 -10.01 -4.57
N SER A 30 9.33 -10.48 -5.66
CA SER A 30 9.92 -9.60 -6.68
C SER A 30 8.85 -8.68 -7.26
N SER A 31 9.22 -7.43 -7.51
CA SER A 31 8.35 -6.46 -8.16
C SER A 31 9.01 -5.96 -9.45
N PRO A 32 8.24 -5.71 -10.53
CA PRO A 32 8.77 -5.14 -11.76
C PRO A 32 9.14 -3.66 -11.62
N TYR A 33 8.79 -3.02 -10.50
CA TYR A 33 9.06 -1.62 -10.19
C TYR A 33 9.44 -1.45 -8.72
N ASP A 34 10.21 -0.41 -8.42
CA ASP A 34 10.59 -0.01 -7.07
C ASP A 34 9.56 0.99 -6.52
N LEU A 35 8.71 0.57 -5.59
CA LEU A 35 7.60 1.37 -5.06
C LEU A 35 7.88 1.82 -3.63
N VAL A 36 7.79 3.13 -3.40
CA VAL A 36 7.76 3.73 -2.08
C VAL A 36 6.38 4.32 -1.78
N ILE A 37 5.84 4.00 -0.61
CA ILE A 37 4.62 4.60 -0.08
C ILE A 37 5.01 5.85 0.70
N ILE A 38 4.38 6.97 0.40
CA ILE A 38 4.62 8.25 1.08
C ILE A 38 3.33 8.72 1.71
N CYS A 39 3.33 8.89 3.04
CA CYS A 39 2.20 9.43 3.78
C CYS A 39 2.55 10.83 4.29
N VAL A 40 1.71 11.81 3.95
CA VAL A 40 1.88 13.22 4.29
C VAL A 40 0.94 13.57 5.43
N ASN A 41 1.46 14.20 6.50
CA ASN A 41 0.70 14.65 7.67
C ASN A 41 -0.15 13.54 8.33
N THR A 42 0.42 12.36 8.50
CA THR A 42 -0.27 11.25 9.18
C THR A 42 -0.43 11.58 10.67
N ALA A 43 -1.68 11.68 11.13
CA ALA A 43 -2.00 12.12 12.48
C ALA A 43 -2.30 10.96 13.45
N HIS A 44 -2.80 9.82 12.95
CA HIS A 44 -3.24 8.73 13.81
C HIS A 44 -2.27 7.56 13.82
N PRO A 45 -1.65 7.23 14.96
CA PRO A 45 -0.68 6.13 15.07
C PRO A 45 -1.31 4.78 14.71
N GLY A 46 -2.61 4.61 14.97
CA GLY A 46 -3.32 3.40 14.56
C GLY A 46 -3.41 3.20 13.05
N ASN A 47 -3.55 4.27 12.27
CA ASN A 47 -3.49 4.19 10.80
C ASN A 47 -2.07 3.87 10.35
N LEU A 48 -1.05 4.51 10.93
CA LEU A 48 0.35 4.24 10.60
C LEU A 48 0.70 2.76 10.79
N GLY A 49 0.35 2.18 11.95
CA GLY A 49 0.59 0.75 12.20
C GLY A 49 -0.19 -0.16 11.26
N ALA A 50 -1.45 0.17 10.92
CA ALA A 50 -2.26 -0.58 9.98
C ALA A 50 -1.68 -0.49 8.54
N ILE A 51 -1.12 0.66 8.14
CA ILE A 51 -0.41 0.84 6.86
C ILE A 51 0.80 -0.09 6.80
N CYS A 52 1.66 -0.09 7.80
CA CYS A 52 2.83 -0.98 7.84
C CYS A 52 2.43 -2.45 7.70
N ARG A 53 1.40 -2.88 8.44
CA ARG A 53 0.87 -4.24 8.33
C ARG A 53 0.37 -4.57 6.94
N THR A 54 -0.39 -3.67 6.33
CA THR A 54 -0.88 -3.81 4.95
C THR A 54 0.25 -3.88 3.94
N MET A 55 1.26 -3.03 4.07
CA MET A 55 2.44 -3.06 3.21
C MET A 55 3.11 -4.43 3.25
N LEU A 56 3.36 -4.96 4.43
CA LEU A 56 3.98 -6.28 4.58
C LEU A 56 3.09 -7.41 4.02
N ASN A 57 1.76 -7.35 4.21
CA ASN A 57 0.83 -8.33 3.66
C ASN A 57 0.94 -8.46 2.14
N TYR A 58 1.25 -7.36 1.45
CA TYR A 58 1.38 -7.33 -0.01
C TYR A 58 2.83 -7.28 -0.49
N GLY A 59 3.80 -7.48 0.42
CA GLY A 59 5.22 -7.58 0.08
C GLY A 59 5.88 -6.26 -0.28
N TYR A 60 5.46 -5.16 0.35
CA TYR A 60 6.08 -3.84 0.26
C TYR A 60 6.63 -3.44 1.63
N ASN A 61 7.76 -2.73 1.65
CA ASN A 61 8.44 -2.33 2.89
C ASN A 61 9.03 -0.91 2.87
N GLN A 62 8.98 -0.19 1.75
CA GLN A 62 9.51 1.17 1.69
C GLN A 62 8.42 2.18 2.06
N LEU A 63 8.55 2.77 3.24
CA LEU A 63 7.64 3.79 3.76
C LEU A 63 8.41 5.08 4.02
N ARG A 64 7.86 6.20 3.58
CA ARG A 64 8.31 7.55 3.92
C ARG A 64 7.16 8.32 4.55
N LEU A 65 7.48 9.14 5.53
CA LEU A 65 6.55 10.06 6.16
C LEU A 65 7.01 11.50 5.92
N VAL A 66 6.08 12.36 5.56
CA VAL A 66 6.32 13.81 5.43
C VAL A 66 5.52 14.51 6.51
N ASN A 67 6.22 15.23 7.40
CA ASN A 67 5.64 15.94 8.53
C ASN A 67 4.60 15.10 9.31
N PRO A 68 4.93 13.89 9.78
CA PRO A 68 3.98 13.10 10.55
C PRO A 68 3.60 13.87 11.84
N GLU A 69 2.31 13.85 12.17
CA GLU A 69 1.78 14.47 13.39
C GLU A 69 1.72 13.47 14.57
N CYS A 70 1.85 12.17 14.28
CA CYS A 70 1.94 11.11 15.30
C CYS A 70 3.38 10.63 15.50
N ASP A 71 3.65 10.08 16.69
CA ASP A 71 4.91 9.40 16.97
C ASP A 71 4.95 8.03 16.31
N VAL A 72 5.99 7.76 15.52
CA VAL A 72 6.21 6.46 14.86
C VAL A 72 6.47 5.33 15.88
N ASN A 73 6.89 5.68 17.09
CA ASN A 73 7.14 4.76 18.18
C ASN A 73 5.92 4.56 19.10
N ASP A 74 4.79 5.20 18.78
CA ASP A 74 3.57 5.05 19.57
C ASP A 74 3.17 3.59 19.74
N VAL A 75 2.74 3.22 20.95
CA VAL A 75 2.35 1.86 21.31
C VAL A 75 1.21 1.35 20.43
N GLU A 76 0.26 2.22 20.03
CA GLU A 76 -0.82 1.83 19.13
C GLU A 76 -0.30 1.52 17.73
N ALA A 77 0.63 2.32 17.20
CA ALA A 77 1.27 2.05 15.91
C ALA A 77 1.98 0.69 15.93
N ARG A 78 2.79 0.44 16.96
CA ARG A 78 3.51 -0.84 17.13
C ARG A 78 2.55 -2.02 17.26
N ASN A 79 1.51 -1.88 18.07
CA ASN A 79 0.51 -2.94 18.28
C ASN A 79 -0.25 -3.29 17.00
N ARG A 80 -0.60 -2.31 16.17
CA ARG A 80 -1.31 -2.54 14.91
C ARG A 80 -0.41 -3.02 13.78
N ALA A 81 0.86 -2.64 13.78
CA ALA A 81 1.85 -3.11 12.81
C ALA A 81 2.14 -4.62 12.96
N LYS A 82 2.02 -5.19 14.19
CA LYS A 82 2.32 -6.60 14.45
C LYS A 82 3.72 -6.98 13.93
N HIS A 83 3.80 -7.98 13.05
CA HIS A 83 5.07 -8.44 12.45
C HIS A 83 5.68 -7.46 11.43
N ALA A 84 5.01 -6.36 11.13
CA ALA A 84 5.50 -5.30 10.26
C ALA A 84 6.19 -4.15 11.02
N GLY A 85 6.53 -4.34 12.30
CA GLY A 85 7.23 -3.34 13.10
C GLY A 85 8.56 -2.88 12.49
N GLU A 86 9.25 -3.75 11.76
CA GLU A 86 10.48 -3.40 11.04
C GLU A 86 10.31 -2.26 10.03
N ILE A 87 9.11 -2.06 9.47
CA ILE A 87 8.83 -0.94 8.57
C ILE A 87 8.82 0.38 9.37
N LEU A 88 8.31 0.37 10.61
CA LEU A 88 8.40 1.52 11.51
C LEU A 88 9.83 1.79 11.95
N ASP A 89 10.66 0.74 12.11
CA ASP A 89 12.07 0.89 12.51
C ASP A 89 12.93 1.50 11.41
N THR A 90 12.54 1.31 10.14
CA THR A 90 13.29 1.75 8.95
C THR A 90 12.62 2.91 8.22
N VAL A 91 11.52 3.47 8.75
CA VAL A 91 10.79 4.56 8.12
C VAL A 91 11.66 5.81 8.00
N GLU A 92 11.66 6.41 6.81
CA GLU A 92 12.34 7.68 6.56
C GLU A 92 11.37 8.84 6.81
N ILE A 93 11.79 9.85 7.56
CA ILE A 93 10.97 11.02 7.90
C ILE A 93 11.56 12.25 7.24
N TYR A 94 10.72 13.02 6.55
CA TYR A 94 11.08 14.21 5.81
C TYR A 94 10.27 15.43 6.28
N SER A 95 10.90 16.61 6.17
CA SER A 95 10.25 17.89 6.46
C SER A 95 9.49 18.47 5.25
N SER A 96 9.69 17.92 4.05
CA SER A 96 9.00 18.36 2.84
C SER A 96 8.75 17.22 1.87
N LEU A 97 7.66 17.32 1.10
CA LEU A 97 7.36 16.38 0.04
C LEU A 97 8.45 16.38 -1.04
N ALA A 98 8.98 17.57 -1.39
CA ALA A 98 10.03 17.69 -2.42
C ALA A 98 11.29 16.89 -2.07
N GLU A 99 11.69 16.87 -0.80
CA GLU A 99 12.82 16.06 -0.36
C GLU A 99 12.49 14.55 -0.40
N SER A 100 11.28 14.20 0.00
CA SER A 100 10.86 12.79 0.09
C SER A 100 10.71 12.10 -1.28
N VAL A 101 10.58 12.86 -2.38
CA VAL A 101 10.44 12.33 -3.75
C VAL A 101 11.65 12.57 -4.63
N LYS A 102 12.74 13.12 -4.09
CA LYS A 102 13.90 13.58 -4.87
C LYS A 102 14.56 12.47 -5.70
N ASP A 103 14.54 11.24 -5.22
CA ASP A 103 15.09 10.05 -5.89
C ASP A 103 14.02 9.26 -6.69
N CYS A 104 12.79 9.78 -6.77
CA CYS A 104 11.71 9.15 -7.51
C CYS A 104 11.65 9.65 -8.94
N THR A 105 11.41 8.72 -9.87
CA THR A 105 11.27 9.03 -11.31
C THR A 105 9.82 9.22 -11.71
N LEU A 106 8.89 8.85 -10.82
CA LEU A 106 7.46 9.03 -11.02
C LEU A 106 6.80 9.30 -9.66
N VAL A 107 5.94 10.32 -9.60
CA VAL A 107 5.21 10.73 -8.40
C VAL A 107 3.73 10.69 -8.68
N VAL A 108 3.00 9.81 -7.98
CA VAL A 108 1.57 9.59 -8.16
C VAL A 108 0.83 9.98 -6.90
N GLY A 109 -0.06 10.97 -7.00
CA GLY A 109 -0.88 11.42 -5.88
C GLY A 109 -2.21 10.70 -5.82
N THR A 110 -2.68 10.39 -4.60
CA THR A 110 -4.03 9.87 -4.39
C THR A 110 -5.01 10.99 -4.05
N SER A 111 -6.24 10.90 -4.55
CA SER A 111 -7.32 11.82 -4.20
C SER A 111 -8.64 11.08 -4.04
N GLY A 112 -9.34 11.34 -2.94
CA GLY A 112 -10.71 10.84 -2.74
C GLY A 112 -11.78 11.74 -3.39
N LYS A 113 -11.41 12.98 -3.76
CA LYS A 113 -12.32 13.91 -4.41
C LYS A 113 -12.21 13.76 -5.93
N ARG A 114 -13.32 13.42 -6.56
CA ARG A 114 -13.46 13.32 -8.03
C ARG A 114 -13.98 14.61 -8.65
N GLU A 115 -13.90 15.74 -7.94
CA GLU A 115 -14.42 17.00 -8.46
C GLU A 115 -13.72 17.38 -9.75
N VAL A 116 -14.50 17.40 -10.82
CA VAL A 116 -14.15 18.02 -12.10
C VAL A 116 -14.31 19.53 -11.94
N GLY A 117 -13.35 20.13 -11.25
CA GLY A 117 -13.31 21.58 -11.06
C GLY A 117 -12.10 22.19 -11.74
N THR A 118 -12.11 23.50 -11.94
CA THR A 118 -11.00 24.26 -12.55
C THR A 118 -9.65 24.06 -11.84
N LYS A 119 -9.66 23.59 -10.59
CA LYS A 119 -8.44 23.28 -9.81
C LYS A 119 -7.85 21.90 -10.08
N THR A 120 -8.59 20.99 -10.70
CA THR A 120 -8.18 19.60 -10.98
C THR A 120 -8.28 19.22 -12.45
N SER A 121 -8.77 20.11 -13.32
CA SER A 121 -9.01 19.87 -14.75
C SER A 121 -7.74 19.59 -15.58
N PHE A 122 -6.55 19.77 -15.01
CA PHE A 122 -5.28 19.57 -15.70
C PHE A 122 -4.65 18.19 -15.48
N ARG A 123 -5.33 17.26 -14.79
CA ARG A 123 -4.70 16.02 -14.35
C ARG A 123 -5.49 14.82 -14.81
N HIS A 124 -4.76 13.93 -15.47
CA HIS A 124 -5.28 12.62 -15.80
C HIS A 124 -5.44 11.82 -14.51
N TYR A 125 -6.67 11.49 -14.17
CA TYR A 125 -6.96 10.49 -13.15
C TYR A 125 -6.90 9.10 -13.78
N CYS A 126 -6.27 8.17 -13.05
CA CYS A 126 -6.40 6.76 -13.36
C CYS A 126 -6.96 6.00 -12.15
N PHE A 127 -7.39 4.80 -12.38
CA PHE A 127 -7.85 3.89 -11.34
C PHE A 127 -6.74 2.91 -10.94
N PRO A 128 -6.85 2.25 -9.77
CA PRO A 128 -5.81 1.34 -9.27
C PRO A 128 -5.42 0.23 -10.25
N TRP A 129 -6.37 -0.30 -11.02
CA TRP A 129 -6.11 -1.36 -12.03
C TRP A 129 -5.31 -0.91 -13.24
N GLU A 130 -5.14 0.41 -13.45
CA GLU A 130 -4.30 0.96 -14.52
C GLU A 130 -2.85 1.20 -14.07
N LEU A 131 -2.61 1.16 -12.74
CA LEU A 131 -1.31 1.55 -12.17
C LEU A 131 -0.22 0.53 -12.48
N SER A 132 -0.50 -0.77 -12.43
CA SER A 132 0.50 -1.82 -12.64
C SER A 132 1.13 -1.71 -14.02
N GLU A 133 0.35 -1.45 -15.06
CA GLU A 133 0.85 -1.23 -16.41
C GLU A 133 1.70 0.04 -16.49
N LYS A 134 1.18 1.15 -15.94
CA LYS A 134 1.89 2.45 -15.93
C LYS A 134 3.21 2.37 -15.17
N PHE A 135 3.27 1.65 -14.06
CA PHE A 135 4.47 1.46 -13.26
C PHE A 135 5.47 0.54 -13.95
N GLY A 136 5.01 -0.56 -14.56
CA GLY A 136 5.86 -1.51 -15.28
C GLY A 136 6.57 -0.92 -16.51
N GLN A 137 6.07 0.21 -17.04
CA GLN A 137 6.70 0.94 -18.15
C GLN A 137 7.81 1.91 -17.70
N ARG A 138 8.06 2.02 -16.38
CA ARG A 138 9.02 2.98 -15.81
C ARG A 138 10.19 2.27 -15.17
N SER A 139 11.35 2.89 -15.29
CA SER A 139 12.55 2.53 -14.53
C SER A 139 12.72 3.49 -13.35
N GLY A 140 13.33 2.99 -12.28
CA GLY A 140 13.60 3.77 -11.07
C GLY A 140 12.48 3.68 -10.03
N LYS A 141 12.58 4.53 -9.01
CA LYS A 141 11.70 4.52 -7.86
C LYS A 141 10.40 5.28 -8.17
N ILE A 142 9.28 4.70 -7.78
CA ILE A 142 7.95 5.26 -7.95
C ILE A 142 7.39 5.62 -6.58
N ALA A 143 6.93 6.86 -6.41
CA ALA A 143 6.25 7.32 -5.21
C ALA A 143 4.73 7.25 -5.38
N LEU A 144 4.05 6.58 -4.45
CA LEU A 144 2.59 6.63 -4.33
C LEU A 144 2.23 7.38 -3.05
N LEU A 145 1.63 8.57 -3.22
CA LEU A 145 1.39 9.54 -2.17
C LEU A 145 -0.01 9.45 -1.59
N PHE A 146 -0.09 9.50 -0.27
CA PHE A 146 -1.32 9.56 0.50
C PHE A 146 -1.28 10.78 1.43
N GLY A 147 -2.36 11.55 1.47
CA GLY A 147 -2.49 12.69 2.38
C GLY A 147 -3.03 12.29 3.75
N GLY A 148 -2.92 13.20 4.71
CA GLY A 148 -3.37 13.02 6.07
C GLY A 148 -4.87 12.82 6.21
N GLU A 149 -5.26 12.32 7.37
CA GLU A 149 -6.65 12.02 7.71
C GLU A 149 -7.50 13.30 7.69
N GLY A 150 -8.64 13.21 7.04
CA GLY A 150 -9.61 14.31 6.92
C GLY A 150 -9.26 15.40 5.91
N THR A 151 -7.99 15.66 5.62
CA THR A 151 -7.55 16.73 4.71
C THR A 151 -7.12 16.23 3.33
N GLY A 152 -6.54 15.03 3.26
CA GLY A 152 -5.91 14.49 2.05
C GLY A 152 -4.62 15.26 1.69
N LEU A 153 -4.16 15.11 0.45
CA LEU A 153 -3.05 15.87 -0.10
C LEU A 153 -3.48 17.33 -0.35
N SER A 154 -2.60 18.27 0.00
CA SER A 154 -2.83 19.69 -0.29
C SER A 154 -2.82 19.98 -1.78
N THR A 155 -3.33 21.15 -2.19
CA THR A 155 -3.28 21.57 -3.61
C THR A 155 -1.85 21.62 -4.12
N VAL A 156 -0.90 22.03 -3.30
CA VAL A 156 0.53 22.11 -3.64
C VAL A 156 1.10 20.71 -3.85
N ASP A 157 0.80 19.76 -2.95
CA ASP A 157 1.23 18.37 -3.07
C ASP A 157 0.68 17.72 -4.34
N LEU A 158 -0.62 17.93 -4.60
CA LEU A 158 -1.26 17.46 -5.81
C LEU A 158 -0.65 18.08 -7.08
N GLN A 159 -0.16 19.32 -7.00
CA GLN A 159 0.52 20.00 -8.11
C GLN A 159 1.92 19.48 -8.39
N SER A 160 2.55 18.85 -7.43
CA SER A 160 3.87 18.24 -7.58
C SER A 160 3.83 16.81 -8.14
N CYS A 161 2.64 16.22 -8.30
CA CYS A 161 2.49 14.88 -8.84
C CYS A 161 2.47 14.88 -10.39
N ASP A 162 3.02 13.82 -10.99
CA ASP A 162 2.97 13.62 -12.44
C ASP A 162 1.55 13.33 -12.90
N PHE A 163 0.80 12.52 -12.14
CA PHE A 163 -0.64 12.29 -12.33
C PHE A 163 -1.30 11.87 -11.02
N LEU A 164 -2.63 11.78 -11.06
CA LEU A 164 -3.43 11.42 -9.90
C LEU A 164 -4.15 10.09 -10.11
N THR A 165 -4.39 9.40 -9.00
CA THR A 165 -5.20 8.18 -8.96
C THR A 165 -6.28 8.30 -7.89
N THR A 166 -7.39 7.60 -8.09
CA THR A 166 -8.54 7.62 -7.18
C THR A 166 -9.14 6.24 -7.04
N LEU A 167 -9.64 5.92 -5.85
CA LEU A 167 -10.42 4.70 -5.64
C LEU A 167 -11.82 4.84 -6.24
N PRO A 168 -12.37 3.79 -6.86
CA PRO A 168 -13.73 3.78 -7.37
C PRO A 168 -14.75 3.55 -6.24
N THR A 169 -14.71 4.40 -5.20
CA THR A 169 -15.66 4.37 -4.10
C THR A 169 -17.05 4.83 -4.54
N TRP A 170 -18.08 4.46 -3.76
CA TRP A 170 -19.43 4.95 -3.99
C TRP A 170 -19.51 6.47 -3.76
N GLU A 171 -20.16 7.18 -4.68
CA GLU A 171 -20.22 8.65 -4.68
C GLU A 171 -20.92 9.25 -3.45
N GLY A 172 -21.84 8.50 -2.82
CA GLY A 172 -22.51 8.94 -1.60
C GLY A 172 -21.62 8.96 -0.36
N TYR A 173 -20.48 8.22 -0.37
CA TYR A 173 -19.48 8.21 0.70
C TYR A 173 -18.08 7.95 0.14
N PRO A 174 -17.48 8.93 -0.57
CA PRO A 174 -16.32 8.68 -1.42
C PRO A 174 -14.99 8.60 -0.65
N ILE A 175 -14.91 9.16 0.55
CA ILE A 175 -13.64 9.28 1.28
C ILE A 175 -13.43 8.03 2.13
N ALA A 176 -12.44 7.24 1.78
CA ALA A 176 -12.02 6.08 2.57
C ALA A 176 -11.00 6.50 3.65
N ASN A 177 -10.95 5.74 4.74
CA ASN A 177 -9.90 5.87 5.75
C ASN A 177 -8.52 5.71 5.10
N LEU A 178 -7.50 6.39 5.64
CA LEU A 178 -6.15 6.40 5.09
C LEU A 178 -5.58 4.97 4.95
N SER A 179 -5.62 4.17 6.01
CA SER A 179 -5.08 2.79 5.95
C SER A 179 -5.86 1.88 5.02
N HIS A 180 -7.18 2.09 4.90
CA HIS A 180 -8.02 1.36 3.95
C HIS A 180 -7.71 1.77 2.50
N SER A 181 -7.43 3.05 2.26
CA SER A 181 -6.99 3.52 0.94
C SER A 181 -5.69 2.86 0.52
N VAL A 182 -4.68 2.89 1.40
CA VAL A 182 -3.40 2.21 1.15
C VAL A 182 -3.62 0.71 0.87
N ASN A 183 -4.48 0.06 1.68
CA ASN A 183 -4.80 -1.36 1.49
C ASN A 183 -5.40 -1.64 0.09
N ALA A 184 -6.35 -0.83 -0.35
CA ALA A 184 -7.02 -1.04 -1.64
C ALA A 184 -6.05 -0.90 -2.82
N PHE A 185 -5.17 0.11 -2.79
CA PHE A 185 -4.15 0.30 -3.82
C PHE A 185 -3.13 -0.86 -3.83
N LEU A 186 -2.60 -1.22 -2.67
CA LEU A 186 -1.59 -2.28 -2.59
C LEU A 186 -2.16 -3.67 -2.90
N TYR A 187 -3.42 -3.92 -2.51
CA TYR A 187 -4.14 -5.13 -2.92
C TYR A 187 -4.19 -5.25 -4.44
N GLN A 188 -4.63 -4.18 -5.14
CA GLN A 188 -4.72 -4.21 -6.60
C GLN A 188 -3.35 -4.46 -7.25
N LEU A 189 -2.33 -3.70 -6.85
CA LEU A 189 -0.97 -3.86 -7.36
C LEU A 189 -0.41 -5.28 -7.11
N HIS A 190 -0.72 -5.87 -5.96
CA HIS A 190 -0.31 -7.23 -5.64
C HIS A 190 -1.10 -8.27 -6.43
N ALA A 191 -2.41 -8.09 -6.57
CA ALA A 191 -3.27 -8.98 -7.36
C ALA A 191 -2.81 -9.03 -8.82
N ASP A 192 -2.52 -7.87 -9.42
CA ASP A 192 -1.99 -7.78 -10.79
C ASP A 192 -0.64 -8.51 -10.91
N ARG A 193 0.25 -8.33 -9.92
CA ARG A 193 1.54 -9.04 -9.88
C ARG A 193 1.36 -10.56 -9.81
N VAL A 194 0.45 -11.03 -8.97
CA VAL A 194 0.15 -12.47 -8.84
C VAL A 194 -0.40 -13.02 -10.16
N GLN A 195 -1.33 -12.31 -10.79
CA GLN A 195 -1.89 -12.70 -12.09
C GLN A 195 -0.82 -12.76 -13.18
N GLN A 196 0.10 -11.79 -13.23
CA GLN A 196 1.19 -11.78 -14.19
C GLN A 196 2.19 -12.93 -13.98
N GLN A 197 2.46 -13.31 -12.72
CA GLN A 197 3.40 -14.38 -12.36
C GLN A 197 2.79 -15.77 -12.57
N GLN A 198 1.50 -15.94 -12.34
CA GLN A 198 0.82 -17.23 -12.46
C GLN A 198 0.33 -17.51 -13.88
N GLY A 199 0.39 -16.50 -14.76
CA GLY A 199 -0.30 -16.57 -16.04
C GLY A 199 -1.81 -16.68 -15.83
N ASN A 200 -2.55 -17.04 -16.88
CA ASN A 200 -3.98 -17.33 -16.77
C ASN A 200 -4.29 -18.68 -16.11
N ASP A 201 -3.25 -19.45 -15.76
CA ASP A 201 -3.32 -20.71 -15.04
C ASP A 201 -3.20 -20.53 -13.52
N ALA A 202 -3.88 -19.54 -12.95
CA ALA A 202 -4.24 -19.60 -11.54
C ALA A 202 -5.26 -20.73 -11.37
N GLY A 203 -4.84 -21.96 -11.65
CA GLY A 203 -5.62 -23.16 -11.39
C GLY A 203 -5.93 -23.17 -9.90
N LEU A 204 -7.18 -22.90 -9.55
CA LEU A 204 -7.70 -23.40 -8.31
C LEU A 204 -7.40 -24.90 -8.30
N PRO A 205 -6.83 -25.46 -7.24
CA PRO A 205 -6.64 -26.90 -7.16
C PRO A 205 -8.00 -27.56 -7.36
N ASN A 206 -8.11 -28.39 -8.41
CA ASN A 206 -9.27 -29.22 -8.70
C ASN A 206 -9.59 -30.13 -7.51
#